data_d4cd30908b01b90e3a7ea812591b8a71
#
_entry.id   d4cd30908b01b90e3a7ea812591b8a71
#
_cell.length_a   1.000
_cell.length_b   1.000
_cell.length_c   1.000
_cell.angle_alpha   90.00
_cell.angle_beta   90.00
_cell.angle_gamma   90.00
#
_symmetry.space_group_name_H-M   'P 1'
#
loop_
_entity.id
_entity.type
_entity.pdbx_description
1 polymer ?
#
loop_
_entity_poly.entity_id
_entity_poly.type
_entity_poly.pdbx_seq_one_letter_code
_entity_poly.pdbx_strand_id
1 'polypeptide(L)'
;MKTQLTLCISGTLLLVGMSGCEKTPERPMNVVYILADDLGYGDVGCYGQQIIKTPNIDRMAKEGMLFTQHYAGCTVSAPSRCSLMTGLHTGHTQVRGNREITPEGQQPMREDTYTLGKLMKSAGYTTGIFGKWGLGNPGSVSIPNKMGFDEFYGYNCQRQSHSFYPDHLWHNEEKVLFPENENNACKTYSQDLIHEQALKFIRDHKEQPFFAMLTYTLPHAELNLPHDSIYKMYENSFEETPYIGKFDKVYGGYNTSEKPLASFAAMVSRLDKYVGDVMAELKELGLDKNT
;
A
#
# COMPACT_ATOMS: atom_id res chain seq x y z
N MET A 1 -64.06 69.64 28.05
CA MET A 1 -63.16 68.66 28.64
C MET A 1 -63.21 67.46 27.73
N LYS A 2 -62.16 67.21 26.93
CA LYS A 2 -62.06 66.07 26.03
C LYS A 2 -60.97 65.13 26.59
N THR A 3 -61.39 64.01 27.06
CA THR A 3 -60.49 62.96 27.59
C THR A 3 -59.98 62.13 26.44
N GLN A 4 -58.70 62.19 26.17
CA GLN A 4 -58.05 61.26 25.18
C GLN A 4 -57.68 59.99 25.91
N LEU A 5 -58.11 58.86 25.35
CA LEU A 5 -57.75 57.50 25.76
C LEU A 5 -56.56 57.04 24.91
N THR A 6 -55.40 56.88 25.53
CA THR A 6 -54.22 56.40 24.87
C THR A 6 -54.17 54.87 24.98
N LEU A 7 -54.30 54.20 23.86
CA LEU A 7 -54.22 52.72 23.77
C LEU A 7 -52.75 52.30 23.57
N CYS A 8 -52.15 51.71 24.58
CA CYS A 8 -50.83 51.09 24.45
C CYS A 8 -50.98 49.67 23.86
N ILE A 9 -50.52 49.48 22.63
CA ILE A 9 -50.39 48.14 22.01
C ILE A 9 -48.99 47.65 22.30
N SER A 10 -48.87 46.69 23.22
CA SER A 10 -47.59 45.93 23.45
C SER A 10 -47.44 44.84 22.40
N GLY A 11 -46.65 45.11 21.41
CA GLY A 11 -46.28 44.10 20.42
C GLY A 11 -45.19 43.15 20.95
N THR A 12 -45.54 41.89 21.26
CA THR A 12 -44.61 40.82 21.59
C THR A 12 -44.02 40.29 20.30
N LEU A 13 -42.73 40.61 20.02
CA LEU A 13 -41.97 40.05 18.90
C LEU A 13 -41.56 38.63 19.28
N LEU A 14 -42.24 37.61 18.70
CA LEU A 14 -41.76 36.23 18.75
C LEU A 14 -40.56 36.10 17.79
N LEU A 15 -39.34 36.04 18.30
CA LEU A 15 -38.16 35.58 17.59
C LEU A 15 -38.27 34.06 17.44
N VAL A 16 -38.75 33.60 16.32
CA VAL A 16 -38.62 32.19 15.90
C VAL A 16 -37.15 31.99 15.52
N GLY A 17 -36.39 31.43 16.43
CA GLY A 17 -35.02 30.96 16.14
C GLY A 17 -35.09 29.85 15.10
N MET A 18 -34.76 30.16 13.84
CA MET A 18 -34.43 29.16 12.87
C MET A 18 -33.09 28.51 13.26
N SER A 19 -33.14 27.43 14.05
CA SER A 19 -32.01 26.53 14.21
C SER A 19 -31.77 25.89 12.84
N GLY A 20 -30.95 26.53 12.03
CA GLY A 20 -30.37 25.90 10.86
C GLY A 20 -29.58 24.70 11.36
N CYS A 21 -30.03 23.49 11.01
CA CYS A 21 -29.24 22.30 11.17
C CYS A 21 -28.04 22.46 10.21
N GLU A 22 -26.95 23.07 10.66
CA GLU A 22 -25.68 23.00 9.97
C GLU A 22 -25.33 21.54 9.90
N LYS A 23 -25.47 20.90 8.71
CA LYS A 23 -24.89 19.60 8.44
C LYS A 23 -23.39 19.77 8.67
N THR A 24 -22.87 19.18 9.73
CA THR A 24 -21.42 18.97 9.88
C THR A 24 -20.93 18.42 8.55
N PRO A 25 -19.94 19.05 7.91
CA PRO A 25 -19.41 18.53 6.65
C PRO A 25 -19.01 17.06 6.89
N GLU A 26 -19.54 16.16 6.06
CA GLU A 26 -19.19 14.75 6.15
C GLU A 26 -17.67 14.63 6.01
N ARG A 27 -17.04 13.93 6.95
CA ARG A 27 -15.60 13.65 6.88
C ARG A 27 -15.30 12.93 5.55
N PRO A 28 -14.30 13.38 4.77
CA PRO A 28 -13.89 12.66 3.58
C PRO A 28 -13.57 11.20 3.90
N MET A 29 -13.89 10.30 3.00
CA MET A 29 -13.57 8.87 3.16
C MET A 29 -12.07 8.67 3.20
N ASN A 30 -11.59 7.78 4.04
CA ASN A 30 -10.21 7.31 3.98
C ASN A 30 -10.00 6.51 2.69
N VAL A 31 -8.75 6.38 2.27
CA VAL A 31 -8.39 5.56 1.12
C VAL A 31 -7.26 4.63 1.51
N VAL A 32 -7.47 3.33 1.35
CA VAL A 32 -6.42 2.31 1.40
C VAL A 32 -6.25 1.73 0.00
N TYR A 33 -5.06 1.90 -0.57
CA TYR A 33 -4.70 1.36 -1.87
C TYR A 33 -3.68 0.24 -1.70
N ILE A 34 -4.05 -0.99 -2.03
CA ILE A 34 -3.18 -2.16 -1.93
C ILE A 34 -2.68 -2.55 -3.32
N LEU A 35 -1.37 -2.54 -3.51
CA LEU A 35 -0.69 -2.93 -4.73
C LEU A 35 0.14 -4.19 -4.46
N ALA A 36 -0.17 -5.26 -5.17
CA ALA A 36 0.65 -6.47 -5.22
C ALA A 36 1.65 -6.40 -6.38
N ASP A 37 2.86 -6.91 -6.18
CA ASP A 37 3.91 -6.94 -7.19
C ASP A 37 3.94 -8.33 -7.85
N ASP A 38 3.74 -8.37 -9.17
CA ASP A 38 3.69 -9.59 -9.98
C ASP A 38 2.57 -10.61 -9.61
N LEU A 39 1.44 -10.13 -9.08
CA LEU A 39 0.25 -10.95 -8.88
C LEU A 39 -0.53 -11.06 -10.18
N GLY A 40 -0.66 -12.27 -10.70
CA GLY A 40 -1.39 -12.54 -11.93
C GLY A 40 -2.91 -12.62 -11.72
N TYR A 41 -3.66 -12.40 -12.82
CA TYR A 41 -5.13 -12.50 -12.82
C TYR A 41 -5.61 -13.87 -12.31
N GLY A 42 -4.94 -14.96 -12.72
CA GLY A 42 -5.29 -16.31 -12.35
C GLY A 42 -4.81 -16.77 -10.97
N ASP A 43 -4.20 -15.91 -10.17
CA ASP A 43 -3.60 -16.29 -8.89
C ASP A 43 -4.54 -16.12 -7.69
N VAL A 44 -5.71 -15.51 -7.89
CA VAL A 44 -6.69 -15.24 -6.82
C VAL A 44 -8.05 -15.90 -7.09
N GLY A 45 -8.74 -16.32 -6.02
CA GLY A 45 -9.97 -17.10 -6.08
C GLY A 45 -11.11 -16.39 -6.80
N CYS A 46 -11.29 -15.07 -6.62
CA CYS A 46 -12.33 -14.30 -7.28
C CYS A 46 -12.20 -14.24 -8.81
N TYR A 47 -11.05 -14.61 -9.37
CA TYR A 47 -10.84 -14.78 -10.81
C TYR A 47 -10.69 -16.25 -11.25
N GLY A 48 -10.99 -17.21 -10.35
CA GLY A 48 -11.10 -18.63 -10.69
C GLY A 48 -9.95 -19.52 -10.21
N GLN A 49 -9.00 -19.02 -9.41
CA GLN A 49 -7.99 -19.85 -8.78
C GLN A 49 -8.63 -20.88 -7.83
N GLN A 50 -8.22 -22.14 -7.94
CA GLN A 50 -8.79 -23.24 -7.18
C GLN A 50 -7.90 -23.74 -6.03
N ILE A 51 -6.59 -23.68 -6.22
CA ILE A 51 -5.59 -24.23 -5.28
C ILE A 51 -5.21 -23.19 -4.24
N ILE A 52 -4.76 -22.02 -4.70
CA ILE A 52 -4.31 -20.93 -3.82
C ILE A 52 -5.53 -20.29 -3.14
N LYS A 53 -5.47 -20.13 -1.84
CA LYS A 53 -6.60 -19.62 -1.04
C LYS A 53 -6.47 -18.13 -0.77
N THR A 54 -7.47 -17.37 -1.23
CA THR A 54 -7.52 -15.91 -1.06
C THR A 54 -8.88 -15.44 -0.51
N PRO A 55 -9.34 -15.99 0.63
CA PRO A 55 -10.70 -15.77 1.12
C PRO A 55 -11.01 -14.31 1.46
N ASN A 56 -10.03 -13.51 1.84
CA ASN A 56 -10.21 -12.10 2.18
C ASN A 56 -10.35 -11.23 0.92
N ILE A 57 -9.51 -11.46 -0.08
CA ILE A 57 -9.60 -10.81 -1.41
C ILE A 57 -10.92 -11.21 -2.08
N ASP A 58 -11.30 -12.49 -2.01
CA ASP A 58 -12.56 -12.99 -2.58
C ASP A 58 -13.78 -12.36 -1.90
N ARG A 59 -13.72 -12.18 -0.58
CA ARG A 59 -14.76 -11.46 0.18
C ARG A 59 -14.85 -10.00 -0.24
N MET A 60 -13.70 -9.30 -0.35
CA MET A 60 -13.66 -7.91 -0.80
C MET A 60 -14.24 -7.76 -2.22
N ALA A 61 -13.93 -8.69 -3.12
CA ALA A 61 -14.50 -8.71 -4.46
C ALA A 61 -16.05 -8.93 -4.46
N LYS A 62 -16.52 -9.78 -3.54
CA LYS A 62 -17.96 -10.07 -3.40
C LYS A 62 -18.74 -8.91 -2.77
N GLU A 63 -18.13 -8.20 -1.82
CA GLU A 63 -18.76 -7.09 -1.10
C GLU A 63 -18.60 -5.74 -1.83
N GLY A 64 -17.65 -5.64 -2.76
CA GLY A 64 -17.34 -4.43 -3.51
C GLY A 64 -17.55 -4.58 -5.02
N MET A 65 -16.61 -4.03 -5.80
CA MET A 65 -16.63 -4.06 -7.25
C MET A 65 -15.47 -4.89 -7.80
N LEU A 66 -15.77 -5.90 -8.59
CA LEU A 66 -14.80 -6.75 -9.27
C LEU A 66 -14.54 -6.23 -10.69
N PHE A 67 -13.30 -5.82 -10.96
CA PHE A 67 -12.87 -5.36 -12.28
C PHE A 67 -12.33 -6.54 -13.09
N THR A 68 -12.96 -6.84 -14.22
CA THR A 68 -12.53 -7.92 -15.13
C THR A 68 -11.59 -7.46 -16.25
N GLN A 69 -11.41 -6.13 -16.41
CA GLN A 69 -10.62 -5.50 -17.45
C GLN A 69 -9.82 -4.34 -16.83
N HIS A 70 -8.95 -4.64 -15.85
CA HIS A 70 -8.05 -3.69 -15.22
C HIS A 70 -6.60 -4.11 -15.47
N TYR A 71 -5.80 -3.21 -16.04
CA TYR A 71 -4.44 -3.50 -16.47
C TYR A 71 -3.44 -2.54 -15.84
N ALA A 72 -2.28 -3.06 -15.46
CA ALA A 72 -1.15 -2.23 -15.06
C ALA A 72 -0.63 -1.40 -16.25
N GLY A 73 -0.06 -0.23 -15.97
CA GLY A 73 0.44 0.68 -17.00
C GLY A 73 1.64 0.13 -17.79
N CYS A 74 2.33 -0.87 -17.26
CA CYS A 74 3.45 -1.56 -17.90
C CYS A 74 3.67 -2.92 -17.24
N THR A 75 4.30 -3.85 -17.95
CA THR A 75 4.70 -5.17 -17.44
C THR A 75 5.93 -5.11 -16.52
N VAL A 76 6.70 -4.03 -16.56
CA VAL A 76 7.91 -3.81 -15.75
C VAL A 76 7.60 -2.86 -14.61
N SER A 77 8.12 -3.14 -13.42
CA SER A 77 7.70 -2.54 -12.16
C SER A 77 7.90 -1.01 -12.10
N ALA A 78 9.09 -0.46 -12.37
CA ALA A 78 9.31 0.98 -12.22
C ALA A 78 8.45 1.83 -13.18
N PRO A 79 8.32 1.52 -14.48
CA PRO A 79 7.43 2.27 -15.36
C PRO A 79 5.95 2.09 -15.01
N SER A 80 5.53 0.91 -14.53
CA SER A 80 4.16 0.68 -14.04
C SER A 80 3.86 1.57 -12.82
N ARG A 81 4.78 1.62 -11.85
CA ARG A 81 4.67 2.49 -10.67
C ARG A 81 4.68 3.98 -11.06
N CYS A 82 5.49 4.37 -12.04
CA CYS A 82 5.50 5.75 -12.54
C CYS A 82 4.17 6.13 -13.19
N SER A 83 3.57 5.22 -13.99
CA SER A 83 2.24 5.41 -14.57
C SER A 83 1.17 5.56 -13.48
N LEU A 84 1.19 4.70 -12.47
CA LEU A 84 0.25 4.75 -11.33
C LEU A 84 0.38 6.06 -10.56
N MET A 85 1.62 6.47 -10.24
CA MET A 85 1.88 7.70 -9.48
C MET A 85 1.48 8.97 -10.22
N THR A 86 1.60 8.99 -11.55
CA THR A 86 1.39 10.20 -12.35
C THR A 86 0.06 10.24 -13.10
N GLY A 87 -0.66 9.11 -13.19
CA GLY A 87 -1.85 8.99 -14.03
C GLY A 87 -1.55 9.05 -15.53
N LEU A 88 -0.28 8.96 -15.94
CA LEU A 88 0.13 9.07 -17.33
C LEU A 88 0.36 7.69 -17.96
N HIS A 89 0.02 7.56 -19.23
CA HIS A 89 0.41 6.40 -20.01
C HIS A 89 1.93 6.26 -20.08
N THR A 90 2.47 5.04 -20.05
CA THR A 90 3.92 4.76 -20.03
C THR A 90 4.70 5.47 -21.14
N GLY A 91 4.09 5.71 -22.30
CA GLY A 91 4.68 6.50 -23.39
C GLY A 91 4.95 7.98 -23.05
N HIS A 92 4.30 8.51 -22.01
CA HIS A 92 4.41 9.89 -21.53
C HIS A 92 5.09 10.03 -20.17
N THR A 93 5.34 8.91 -19.47
CA THR A 93 6.04 8.94 -18.18
C THR A 93 7.54 9.17 -18.34
N GLN A 94 8.16 9.64 -17.26
CA GLN A 94 9.61 9.88 -17.23
C GLN A 94 10.41 8.59 -17.06
N VAL A 95 9.87 7.63 -16.27
CA VAL A 95 10.52 6.34 -15.98
C VAL A 95 9.87 5.29 -16.88
N ARG A 96 10.66 4.76 -17.83
CA ARG A 96 10.20 3.82 -18.86
C ARG A 96 10.84 2.43 -18.78
N GLY A 97 11.63 2.16 -17.73
CA GLY A 97 12.29 0.89 -17.49
C GLY A 97 12.87 0.81 -16.10
N ASN A 98 13.30 -0.36 -15.69
CA ASN A 98 13.99 -0.58 -14.42
C ASN A 98 15.47 -0.15 -14.56
N ARG A 99 15.72 1.14 -14.42
CA ARG A 99 17.09 1.68 -14.45
C ARG A 99 17.59 1.88 -13.04
N GLU A 100 18.53 1.06 -12.64
CA GLU A 100 19.17 1.12 -11.33
C GLU A 100 20.15 2.27 -11.19
N ILE A 101 20.30 2.74 -9.95
CA ILE A 101 21.32 3.71 -9.52
C ILE A 101 22.11 3.08 -8.38
N THR A 102 23.41 2.99 -8.57
CA THR A 102 24.33 2.41 -7.58
C THR A 102 24.64 3.45 -6.47
N PRO A 103 24.80 3.03 -5.20
CA PRO A 103 24.76 1.65 -4.69
C PRO A 103 23.33 1.13 -4.47
N GLU A 104 22.34 2.00 -4.28
CA GLU A 104 20.95 1.65 -3.98
C GLU A 104 20.00 2.67 -4.58
N GLY A 105 19.06 2.25 -5.41
CA GLY A 105 18.02 3.12 -5.95
C GLY A 105 17.60 2.79 -7.37
N GLN A 106 16.65 3.60 -7.84
CA GLN A 106 16.13 3.58 -9.20
C GLN A 106 16.20 4.98 -9.81
N GLN A 107 16.01 5.04 -11.13
CA GLN A 107 15.89 6.33 -11.83
C GLN A 107 14.82 7.20 -11.14
N PRO A 108 15.18 8.41 -10.67
CA PRO A 108 14.22 9.30 -10.02
C PRO A 108 13.29 9.95 -11.03
N MET A 109 12.08 10.30 -10.60
CA MET A 109 11.24 11.27 -11.27
C MET A 109 11.80 12.69 -11.04
N ARG A 110 11.38 13.65 -11.86
CA ARG A 110 11.72 15.07 -11.64
C ARG A 110 11.03 15.59 -10.38
N GLU A 111 11.63 16.57 -9.75
CA GLU A 111 11.13 17.23 -8.54
C GLU A 111 9.72 17.84 -8.72
N ASP A 112 9.48 18.42 -9.90
CA ASP A 112 8.21 19.05 -10.26
C ASP A 112 7.09 18.06 -10.61
N THR A 113 7.37 16.75 -10.62
CA THR A 113 6.37 15.74 -10.97
C THR A 113 5.18 15.78 -10.01
N TYR A 114 3.98 15.96 -10.56
CA TYR A 114 2.74 15.84 -9.80
C TYR A 114 2.36 14.38 -9.66
N THR A 115 2.24 13.91 -8.43
CA THR A 115 2.03 12.51 -8.10
C THR A 115 0.72 12.29 -7.36
N LEU A 116 0.25 11.04 -7.31
CA LEU A 116 -0.90 10.65 -6.50
C LEU A 116 -0.72 11.05 -5.02
N GLY A 117 0.49 10.91 -4.45
CA GLY A 117 0.77 11.37 -3.09
C GLY A 117 0.57 12.87 -2.93
N LYS A 118 1.11 13.68 -3.87
CA LYS A 118 0.91 15.15 -3.85
C LYS A 118 -0.55 15.53 -4.03
N LEU A 119 -1.30 14.81 -4.88
CA LEU A 119 -2.75 15.01 -5.05
C LEU A 119 -3.49 14.79 -3.74
N MET A 120 -3.30 13.64 -3.12
CA MET A 120 -3.99 13.29 -1.86
C MET A 120 -3.62 14.26 -0.73
N LYS A 121 -2.36 14.63 -0.62
CA LYS A 121 -1.91 15.65 0.34
C LYS A 121 -2.56 17.01 0.10
N SER A 122 -2.68 17.45 -1.15
CA SER A 122 -3.35 18.71 -1.51
C SER A 122 -4.86 18.68 -1.22
N ALA A 123 -5.45 17.48 -1.19
CA ALA A 123 -6.86 17.27 -0.81
C ALA A 123 -7.06 17.15 0.72
N GLY A 124 -6.02 17.37 1.53
CA GLY A 124 -6.09 17.37 2.99
C GLY A 124 -5.95 16.01 3.66
N TYR A 125 -5.47 15.00 2.94
CA TYR A 125 -5.20 13.69 3.52
C TYR A 125 -3.82 13.64 4.19
N THR A 126 -3.73 12.94 5.31
CA THR A 126 -2.46 12.44 5.81
C THR A 126 -2.07 11.22 4.97
N THR A 127 -0.85 11.19 4.46
CA THR A 127 -0.45 10.25 3.42
C THR A 127 0.69 9.34 3.88
N GLY A 128 0.51 8.04 3.72
CA GLY A 128 1.55 7.04 4.01
C GLY A 128 1.75 6.07 2.86
N ILE A 129 3.00 5.62 2.65
CA ILE A 129 3.31 4.55 1.70
C ILE A 129 4.20 3.50 2.37
N PHE A 130 3.81 2.23 2.24
CA PHE A 130 4.42 1.10 2.94
C PHE A 130 4.74 -0.01 1.95
N GLY A 131 6.02 -0.32 1.79
CA GLY A 131 6.52 -1.33 0.86
C GLY A 131 7.52 -0.80 -0.15
N LYS A 132 7.39 -1.25 -1.40
CA LYS A 132 8.33 -0.95 -2.47
C LYS A 132 7.99 0.37 -3.15
N TRP A 133 8.96 1.31 -3.17
CA TRP A 133 8.87 2.57 -3.92
C TRP A 133 9.31 2.42 -5.37
N GLY A 134 10.61 2.27 -5.62
CA GLY A 134 11.19 1.98 -6.92
C GLY A 134 11.19 3.13 -7.94
N LEU A 135 11.08 4.39 -7.49
CA LEU A 135 11.04 5.58 -8.36
C LEU A 135 12.02 6.68 -7.88
N GLY A 136 13.10 6.28 -7.24
CA GLY A 136 14.14 7.17 -6.75
C GLY A 136 15.22 6.41 -6.01
N ASN A 137 16.23 7.14 -5.52
CA ASN A 137 17.27 6.62 -4.66
C ASN A 137 17.31 7.41 -3.35
N PRO A 138 17.87 6.87 -2.27
CA PRO A 138 18.03 7.58 -1.01
C PRO A 138 18.64 8.96 -1.21
N GLY A 139 18.07 10.00 -0.61
CA GLY A 139 18.51 11.39 -0.73
C GLY A 139 18.13 12.10 -2.05
N SER A 140 17.52 11.41 -3.03
CA SER A 140 17.10 12.05 -4.28
C SER A 140 15.91 12.98 -4.10
N VAL A 141 15.60 13.75 -5.16
CA VAL A 141 14.39 14.58 -5.23
C VAL A 141 13.10 13.77 -5.33
N SER A 142 13.20 12.47 -5.58
CA SER A 142 12.07 11.57 -5.83
C SER A 142 11.92 10.47 -4.78
N ILE A 143 12.37 10.70 -3.54
CA ILE A 143 12.01 9.84 -2.42
C ILE A 143 10.52 10.02 -2.08
N PRO A 144 9.85 9.03 -1.48
CA PRO A 144 8.42 9.10 -1.16
C PRO A 144 8.01 10.39 -0.45
N ASN A 145 8.78 10.84 0.54
CA ASN A 145 8.47 12.04 1.31
C ASN A 145 8.47 13.34 0.47
N LYS A 146 9.31 13.42 -0.57
CA LYS A 146 9.31 14.55 -1.51
C LYS A 146 8.25 14.41 -2.61
N MET A 147 7.69 13.20 -2.77
CA MET A 147 6.64 12.89 -3.73
C MET A 147 5.23 12.88 -3.12
N GLY A 148 5.08 13.46 -1.92
CA GLY A 148 3.79 13.74 -1.30
C GLY A 148 3.32 12.74 -0.26
N PHE A 149 4.20 11.88 0.24
CA PHE A 149 3.90 11.00 1.37
C PHE A 149 4.51 11.55 2.66
N ASP A 150 3.69 11.68 3.70
CA ASP A 150 4.13 12.14 5.03
C ASP A 150 4.95 11.06 5.73
N GLU A 151 4.59 9.80 5.52
CA GLU A 151 5.29 8.65 6.09
C GLU A 151 5.62 7.61 5.01
N PHE A 152 6.82 7.06 5.10
CA PHE A 152 7.30 5.97 4.27
C PHE A 152 7.99 4.91 5.12
N TYR A 153 7.66 3.64 4.90
CA TYR A 153 8.41 2.52 5.44
C TYR A 153 8.55 1.41 4.41
N GLY A 154 9.79 1.07 4.02
CA GLY A 154 10.01 0.02 3.02
C GLY A 154 11.30 0.13 2.23
N TYR A 155 11.24 -0.25 0.96
CA TYR A 155 12.38 -0.29 0.04
C TYR A 155 12.37 0.91 -0.91
N ASN A 156 13.51 1.62 -1.01
CA ASN A 156 13.66 2.64 -2.05
C ASN A 156 13.89 2.03 -3.43
N CYS A 157 14.57 0.89 -3.52
CA CYS A 157 15.01 0.35 -4.81
C CYS A 157 14.38 -1.00 -5.16
N GLN A 158 14.35 -1.30 -6.47
CA GLN A 158 13.80 -2.55 -6.99
C GLN A 158 14.62 -3.76 -6.56
N ARG A 159 15.96 -3.68 -6.71
CA ARG A 159 16.85 -4.80 -6.43
C ARG A 159 16.82 -5.22 -4.96
N GLN A 160 16.86 -4.27 -4.03
CA GLN A 160 16.79 -4.58 -2.60
C GLN A 160 15.46 -5.25 -2.24
N SER A 161 14.36 -4.85 -2.90
CA SER A 161 13.05 -5.45 -2.67
C SER A 161 12.91 -6.90 -3.17
N HIS A 162 13.91 -7.42 -3.86
CA HIS A 162 14.00 -8.84 -4.18
C HIS A 162 14.47 -9.69 -3.00
N SER A 163 14.99 -9.09 -1.91
CA SER A 163 15.27 -9.81 -0.67
C SER A 163 14.18 -9.54 0.37
N PHE A 164 13.52 -10.58 0.83
CA PHE A 164 12.53 -10.48 1.91
C PHE A 164 13.13 -10.56 3.31
N TYR A 165 14.44 -10.79 3.38
CA TYR A 165 15.25 -10.73 4.59
C TYR A 165 16.42 -9.76 4.38
N PRO A 166 16.13 -8.47 4.11
CA PRO A 166 17.16 -7.48 3.81
C PRO A 166 17.99 -7.16 5.06
N ASP A 167 19.16 -6.58 4.85
CA ASP A 167 19.99 -6.01 5.93
C ASP A 167 19.44 -4.67 6.46
N HIS A 168 18.56 -4.01 5.70
CA HIS A 168 17.88 -2.79 6.13
C HIS A 168 16.60 -2.50 5.33
N LEU A 169 15.76 -1.65 5.91
CA LEU A 169 14.70 -0.90 5.25
C LEU A 169 14.88 0.59 5.51
N TRP A 170 14.00 1.39 4.96
CA TRP A 170 13.95 2.82 5.18
C TRP A 170 12.68 3.22 5.92
N HIS A 171 12.83 4.04 6.96
CA HIS A 171 11.74 4.78 7.59
C HIS A 171 11.95 6.26 7.27
N ASN A 172 11.15 6.78 6.34
CA ASN A 172 11.39 8.09 5.74
C ASN A 172 12.80 8.18 5.13
N GLU A 173 13.65 9.06 5.64
CA GLU A 173 15.04 9.20 5.21
C GLU A 173 16.05 8.47 6.11
N GLU A 174 15.56 7.74 7.11
CA GLU A 174 16.40 7.01 8.06
C GLU A 174 16.48 5.52 7.73
N LYS A 175 17.69 4.99 7.81
CA LYS A 175 17.95 3.56 7.58
C LYS A 175 17.69 2.75 8.85
N VAL A 176 16.81 1.76 8.75
CA VAL A 176 16.51 0.79 9.81
C VAL A 176 17.27 -0.50 9.52
N LEU A 177 18.24 -0.84 10.37
CA LEU A 177 19.16 -1.97 10.15
C LEU A 177 18.62 -3.26 10.76
N PHE A 178 18.88 -4.39 10.06
CA PHE A 178 18.57 -5.75 10.50
C PHE A 178 19.85 -6.62 10.48
N PRO A 179 20.76 -6.41 11.43
CA PRO A 179 22.03 -7.16 11.49
C PRO A 179 21.78 -8.68 11.65
N GLU A 180 20.65 -9.07 12.21
CA GLU A 180 20.23 -10.46 12.35
C GLU A 180 19.93 -11.17 11.01
N ASN A 181 19.79 -10.42 9.91
CA ASN A 181 19.65 -10.97 8.56
C ASN A 181 20.98 -11.09 7.81
N GLU A 182 22.09 -10.64 8.41
CA GLU A 182 23.40 -10.80 7.81
C GLU A 182 23.72 -12.27 7.51
N ASN A 183 24.58 -12.47 6.51
CA ASN A 183 24.99 -13.79 6.05
C ASN A 183 23.82 -14.73 5.64
N ASN A 184 22.71 -14.13 5.16
CA ASN A 184 21.51 -14.86 4.74
C ASN A 184 20.84 -15.65 5.86
N ALA A 185 20.89 -15.14 7.09
CA ALA A 185 20.37 -15.82 8.27
C ALA A 185 18.82 -15.85 8.34
N CYS A 186 18.12 -15.07 7.53
CA CYS A 186 16.66 -15.08 7.34
C CYS A 186 15.87 -15.04 8.65
N LYS A 187 16.16 -14.09 9.54
CA LYS A 187 15.52 -13.97 10.86
C LYS A 187 14.33 -13.02 10.86
N THR A 188 14.50 -11.84 10.27
CA THR A 188 13.49 -10.78 10.28
C THR A 188 12.89 -10.60 8.89
N TYR A 189 11.64 -11.02 8.74
CA TYR A 189 10.90 -10.99 7.47
C TYR A 189 10.31 -9.59 7.24
N SER A 190 10.78 -8.91 6.21
CA SER A 190 10.46 -7.51 5.94
C SER A 190 8.99 -7.24 5.65
N GLN A 191 8.29 -8.19 5.01
CA GLN A 191 6.89 -7.95 4.63
C GLN A 191 5.97 -7.88 5.84
N ASP A 192 6.25 -8.66 6.91
CA ASP A 192 5.52 -8.55 8.17
C ASP A 192 5.77 -7.18 8.84
N LEU A 193 7.02 -6.70 8.85
CA LEU A 193 7.35 -5.36 9.39
C LEU A 193 6.67 -4.23 8.62
N ILE A 194 6.68 -4.30 7.29
CA ILE A 194 6.01 -3.33 6.42
C ILE A 194 4.51 -3.32 6.70
N HIS A 195 3.92 -4.49 6.86
CA HIS A 195 2.51 -4.63 7.18
C HIS A 195 2.15 -4.04 8.55
N GLU A 196 2.94 -4.33 9.58
CA GLU A 196 2.77 -3.77 10.93
C GLU A 196 2.84 -2.23 10.94
N GLN A 197 3.77 -1.64 10.19
CA GLN A 197 3.88 -0.19 10.05
C GLN A 197 2.65 0.40 9.32
N ALA A 198 2.13 -0.29 8.31
CA ALA A 198 0.91 0.12 7.63
C ALA A 198 -0.32 0.12 8.58
N LEU A 199 -0.49 -0.93 9.39
CA LEU A 199 -1.55 -0.99 10.39
C LEU A 199 -1.36 0.07 11.47
N LYS A 200 -0.12 0.31 11.91
CA LYS A 200 0.19 1.38 12.85
C LYS A 200 -0.22 2.75 12.31
N PHE A 201 0.11 3.06 11.06
CA PHE A 201 -0.29 4.31 10.40
C PHE A 201 -1.81 4.49 10.40
N ILE A 202 -2.58 3.44 10.08
CA ILE A 202 -4.05 3.47 10.10
C ILE A 202 -4.57 3.80 11.51
N ARG A 203 -4.02 3.17 12.55
CA ARG A 203 -4.38 3.43 13.96
C ARG A 203 -4.07 4.86 14.39
N ASP A 204 -2.88 5.33 14.05
CA ASP A 204 -2.38 6.64 14.48
C ASP A 204 -3.18 7.79 13.81
N HIS A 205 -3.74 7.56 12.63
CA HIS A 205 -4.46 8.57 11.85
C HIS A 205 -5.98 8.34 11.75
N LYS A 206 -6.55 7.48 12.60
CA LYS A 206 -7.98 7.14 12.57
C LYS A 206 -8.94 8.33 12.73
N GLU A 207 -8.50 9.40 13.35
CA GLU A 207 -9.33 10.59 13.62
C GLU A 207 -9.35 11.61 12.46
N GLN A 208 -8.56 11.41 11.41
CA GLN A 208 -8.45 12.31 10.26
C GLN A 208 -8.46 11.55 8.94
N PRO A 209 -8.83 12.19 7.82
CA PRO A 209 -8.75 11.52 6.53
C PRO A 209 -7.32 11.09 6.23
N PHE A 210 -7.13 9.84 5.86
CA PHE A 210 -5.81 9.30 5.49
C PHE A 210 -5.85 8.59 4.15
N PHE A 211 -4.71 8.61 3.47
CA PHE A 211 -4.39 7.80 2.31
C PHE A 211 -3.23 6.87 2.65
N ALA A 212 -3.51 5.60 2.80
CA ALA A 212 -2.52 4.55 3.02
C ALA A 212 -2.28 3.77 1.74
N MET A 213 -1.07 3.86 1.18
CA MET A 213 -0.68 3.11 0.00
C MET A 213 0.23 1.95 0.37
N LEU A 214 -0.29 0.72 0.29
CA LEU A 214 0.36 -0.51 0.69
C LEU A 214 0.94 -1.19 -0.55
N THR A 215 2.23 -0.98 -0.82
CA THR A 215 2.92 -1.47 -2.03
C THR A 215 3.73 -2.72 -1.71
N TYR A 216 3.02 -3.78 -1.30
CA TYR A 216 3.64 -5.06 -0.97
C TYR A 216 4.45 -5.62 -2.13
N THR A 217 5.61 -6.22 -1.83
CA THR A 217 6.41 -6.90 -2.85
C THR A 217 5.86 -8.28 -3.18
N LEU A 218 5.01 -8.84 -2.32
CA LEU A 218 4.35 -10.13 -2.55
C LEU A 218 3.42 -10.10 -3.77
N PRO A 219 3.38 -11.18 -4.56
CA PRO A 219 4.17 -12.41 -4.52
C PRO A 219 5.39 -12.41 -5.45
N HIS A 220 5.99 -11.25 -5.77
CA HIS A 220 7.20 -11.16 -6.59
C HIS A 220 8.33 -12.06 -6.02
N ALA A 221 9.13 -12.68 -6.86
CA ALA A 221 10.33 -13.36 -6.41
C ALA A 221 11.29 -12.36 -5.71
N GLU A 222 12.01 -12.76 -4.66
CA GLU A 222 12.47 -14.15 -4.38
C GLU A 222 11.37 -14.97 -3.66
N LEU A 223 11.48 -16.29 -3.82
CA LEU A 223 10.54 -17.25 -3.25
C LEU A 223 11.05 -17.73 -1.88
N ASN A 224 11.38 -16.78 -1.02
CA ASN A 224 11.92 -17.02 0.32
C ASN A 224 11.00 -16.36 1.37
N LEU A 225 10.37 -17.17 2.20
CA LEU A 225 9.38 -16.75 3.17
C LEU A 225 9.44 -17.64 4.42
N PRO A 226 8.80 -17.22 5.55
CA PRO A 226 8.68 -18.05 6.74
C PRO A 226 7.96 -19.37 6.45
N HIS A 227 8.53 -20.49 6.89
CA HIS A 227 7.91 -21.82 6.80
C HIS A 227 6.92 -22.05 7.94
N ASP A 228 5.96 -21.16 8.07
CA ASP A 228 4.90 -21.18 9.08
C ASP A 228 3.66 -21.98 8.62
N SER A 229 2.53 -21.77 9.28
CA SER A 229 1.27 -22.45 8.96
C SER A 229 0.77 -22.17 7.54
N ILE A 230 1.03 -20.95 7.00
CA ILE A 230 0.59 -20.59 5.64
C ILE A 230 1.43 -21.37 4.62
N TYR A 231 2.75 -21.42 4.78
CA TYR A 231 3.62 -22.23 3.90
C TYR A 231 3.23 -23.71 3.94
N LYS A 232 3.00 -24.25 5.13
CA LYS A 232 2.63 -25.67 5.32
C LYS A 232 1.33 -26.07 4.63
N MET A 233 0.43 -25.12 4.34
CA MET A 233 -0.79 -25.39 3.55
C MET A 233 -0.46 -25.88 2.13
N TYR A 234 0.69 -25.50 1.57
CA TYR A 234 1.06 -25.73 0.19
C TYR A 234 2.28 -26.64 0.02
N GLU A 235 3.04 -26.90 1.08
CA GLU A 235 4.33 -27.58 1.06
C GLU A 235 4.34 -28.89 0.25
N ASN A 236 3.20 -29.59 0.16
CA ASN A 236 3.04 -30.85 -0.56
C ASN A 236 1.87 -30.81 -1.57
N SER A 237 1.48 -29.63 -2.02
CA SER A 237 0.31 -29.44 -2.90
C SER A 237 0.65 -29.47 -4.39
N PHE A 238 1.93 -29.46 -4.73
CA PHE A 238 2.40 -29.34 -6.12
C PHE A 238 3.46 -30.40 -6.44
N GLU A 239 3.54 -30.77 -7.71
CA GLU A 239 4.72 -31.43 -8.25
C GLU A 239 5.77 -30.35 -8.52
N GLU A 240 6.86 -30.38 -7.76
CA GLU A 240 7.84 -29.31 -7.72
C GLU A 240 9.05 -29.58 -8.58
N THR A 241 9.53 -28.55 -9.27
CA THR A 241 10.87 -28.52 -9.88
C THR A 241 11.68 -27.44 -9.17
N PRO A 242 12.74 -27.79 -8.43
CA PRO A 242 13.54 -26.82 -7.71
C PRO A 242 14.10 -25.72 -8.62
N TYR A 243 14.02 -24.49 -8.17
CA TYR A 243 14.72 -23.35 -8.79
C TYR A 243 16.10 -23.21 -8.15
N ILE A 244 17.15 -23.32 -8.97
CA ILE A 244 18.55 -23.14 -8.53
C ILE A 244 18.95 -21.69 -8.77
N GLY A 245 18.91 -20.91 -7.72
CA GLY A 245 19.25 -19.49 -7.74
C GLY A 245 20.75 -19.21 -7.65
N LYS A 246 21.12 -17.99 -8.06
CA LYS A 246 22.45 -17.45 -7.87
C LYS A 246 22.30 -16.04 -7.30
N PHE A 247 22.08 -15.96 -5.99
CA PHE A 247 21.99 -14.68 -5.33
C PHE A 247 23.38 -14.04 -5.21
N ASP A 248 23.51 -12.81 -5.66
CA ASP A 248 24.68 -11.98 -5.51
C ASP A 248 24.28 -10.62 -4.96
N LYS A 249 24.90 -10.19 -3.85
CA LYS A 249 24.60 -8.91 -3.20
C LYS A 249 24.83 -7.68 -4.10
N VAL A 250 25.74 -7.80 -5.08
CA VAL A 250 26.12 -6.70 -5.98
C VAL A 250 25.26 -6.68 -7.23
N TYR A 251 25.02 -7.85 -7.84
CA TYR A 251 24.34 -7.96 -9.12
C TYR A 251 22.86 -8.38 -9.00
N GLY A 252 22.40 -8.67 -7.78
CA GLY A 252 21.06 -9.19 -7.55
C GLY A 252 20.94 -10.67 -7.89
N GLY A 253 19.73 -11.11 -8.21
CA GLY A 253 19.37 -12.53 -8.42
C GLY A 253 18.44 -13.00 -7.32
N TYR A 254 18.14 -14.29 -7.34
CA TYR A 254 17.23 -14.89 -6.36
C TYR A 254 17.91 -16.06 -5.68
N ASN A 255 17.55 -16.30 -4.43
CA ASN A 255 17.96 -17.50 -3.71
C ASN A 255 17.38 -18.76 -4.34
N THR A 256 18.03 -19.90 -4.07
CA THR A 256 17.49 -21.23 -4.41
C THR A 256 16.17 -21.44 -3.66
N SER A 257 15.19 -22.00 -4.37
CA SER A 257 13.93 -22.46 -3.77
C SER A 257 13.70 -23.92 -4.16
N GLU A 258 13.61 -24.80 -3.18
CA GLU A 258 13.35 -26.23 -3.41
C GLU A 258 11.90 -26.48 -3.83
N LYS A 259 10.98 -25.66 -3.35
CA LYS A 259 9.53 -25.75 -3.60
C LYS A 259 8.97 -24.40 -4.08
N PRO A 260 9.32 -23.98 -5.31
CA PRO A 260 8.95 -22.64 -5.81
C PRO A 260 7.43 -22.43 -5.94
N LEU A 261 6.66 -23.44 -6.33
CA LEU A 261 5.21 -23.31 -6.48
C LEU A 261 4.51 -23.20 -5.11
N ALA A 262 4.93 -24.01 -4.14
CA ALA A 262 4.43 -23.92 -2.77
C ALA A 262 4.78 -22.56 -2.12
N SER A 263 6.01 -22.09 -2.36
CA SER A 263 6.45 -20.77 -1.88
C SER A 263 5.62 -19.64 -2.48
N PHE A 264 5.41 -19.64 -3.80
CA PHE A 264 4.57 -18.65 -4.47
C PHE A 264 3.13 -18.68 -3.95
N ALA A 265 2.51 -19.86 -3.85
CA ALA A 265 1.15 -20.01 -3.32
C ALA A 265 1.02 -19.49 -1.88
N ALA A 266 2.01 -19.77 -1.04
CA ALA A 266 2.06 -19.27 0.32
C ALA A 266 2.22 -17.73 0.38
N MET A 267 3.00 -17.14 -0.53
CA MET A 267 3.15 -15.69 -0.63
C MET A 267 1.84 -15.00 -1.03
N VAL A 268 1.09 -15.57 -1.98
CA VAL A 268 -0.24 -15.07 -2.35
C VAL A 268 -1.21 -15.14 -1.16
N SER A 269 -1.25 -16.28 -0.45
CA SER A 269 -2.11 -16.42 0.72
C SER A 269 -1.67 -15.54 1.90
N ARG A 270 -0.39 -15.23 2.03
CA ARG A 270 0.11 -14.24 3.00
C ARG A 270 -0.35 -12.82 2.65
N LEU A 271 -0.30 -12.46 1.38
CA LEU A 271 -0.86 -11.19 0.91
C LEU A 271 -2.37 -11.12 1.21
N ASP A 272 -3.12 -12.19 0.97
CA ASP A 272 -4.53 -12.29 1.34
C ASP A 272 -4.77 -12.09 2.84
N LYS A 273 -3.89 -12.69 3.67
CA LYS A 273 -3.93 -12.47 5.14
C LYS A 273 -3.76 -10.99 5.46
N TYR A 274 -2.79 -10.30 4.85
CA TYR A 274 -2.57 -8.87 5.09
C TYR A 274 -3.79 -8.02 4.67
N VAL A 275 -4.45 -8.36 3.56
CA VAL A 275 -5.73 -7.73 3.19
C VAL A 275 -6.78 -7.95 4.28
N GLY A 276 -6.88 -9.18 4.79
CA GLY A 276 -7.79 -9.52 5.89
C GLY A 276 -7.51 -8.74 7.17
N ASP A 277 -6.23 -8.60 7.53
CA ASP A 277 -5.80 -7.85 8.72
C ASP A 277 -6.16 -6.36 8.59
N VAL A 278 -5.95 -5.74 7.41
CA VAL A 278 -6.37 -4.35 7.15
C VAL A 278 -7.87 -4.19 7.29
N MET A 279 -8.67 -5.09 6.70
CA MET A 279 -10.13 -5.04 6.81
C MET A 279 -10.61 -5.20 8.25
N ALA A 280 -9.94 -6.08 9.03
CA ALA A 280 -10.25 -6.28 10.44
C ALA A 280 -9.89 -5.05 11.29
N GLU A 281 -8.73 -4.46 11.06
CA GLU A 281 -8.28 -3.22 11.73
C GLU A 281 -9.25 -2.07 11.48
N LEU A 282 -9.64 -1.83 10.22
CA LEU A 282 -10.62 -0.79 9.88
C LEU A 282 -11.96 -1.01 10.57
N LYS A 283 -12.41 -2.26 10.65
CA LYS A 283 -13.65 -2.62 11.36
C LYS A 283 -13.54 -2.41 12.86
N GLU A 284 -12.43 -2.80 13.49
CA GLU A 284 -12.17 -2.61 14.92
C GLU A 284 -12.14 -1.13 15.30
N LEU A 285 -11.58 -0.30 14.42
CA LEU A 285 -11.55 1.16 14.59
C LEU A 285 -12.85 1.87 14.21
N GLY A 286 -13.87 1.14 13.70
CA GLY A 286 -15.15 1.71 13.25
C GLY A 286 -15.05 2.54 11.98
N LEU A 287 -14.02 2.27 11.16
CA LEU A 287 -13.71 2.99 9.91
C LEU A 287 -14.20 2.25 8.64
N ASP A 288 -14.71 1.04 8.77
CA ASP A 288 -15.10 0.15 7.66
C ASP A 288 -16.18 0.75 6.74
N LYS A 289 -16.98 1.70 7.24
CA LYS A 289 -18.00 2.40 6.45
C LYS A 289 -17.52 3.73 5.86
N ASN A 290 -16.34 4.18 6.24
CA ASN A 290 -15.77 5.46 5.78
C ASN A 290 -14.36 5.28 5.20
N THR A 291 -14.04 4.08 4.68
CA THR A 291 -12.77 3.77 4.03
C THR A 291 -12.99 3.05 2.71
#